data_eb8bd8024d1b6644f25f31778d79636f
#
_entry.id   eb8bd8024d1b6644f25f31778d79636f
#
_cell.length_a   1.000
_cell.length_b   1.000
_cell.length_c   1.000
_cell.angle_alpha   90.00
_cell.angle_beta   90.00
_cell.angle_gamma   90.00
#
_symmetry.space_group_name_H-M   'P 1'
#
loop_
_entity.id
_entity.type
_entity.pdbx_description
1 polymer ?
#
loop_
_entity_poly.entity_id
_entity_poly.type
_entity_poly.pdbx_seq_one_letter_code
_entity_poly.pdbx_strand_id
1 'polypeptide(L)' 'MSDKGCEKLIKQLKRLNPNNKIIYLATMKTDYSVSLGELVLEREDLMIGTNITNLKQGDVVLIIKINEEKYAIIERVRDL' A
#
# COMPACT_ATOMS: atom_id res chain seq x y z
N MET A 1 12.86 4.86 14.16
CA MET A 1 12.20 3.96 13.27
C MET A 1 12.66 4.16 11.83
N SER A 2 12.82 3.13 11.12
CA SER A 2 13.46 3.21 9.81
C SER A 2 12.50 2.82 8.70
N ASP A 3 12.36 3.70 7.72
CA ASP A 3 11.59 3.39 6.51
C ASP A 3 12.49 2.85 5.40
N LYS A 4 13.77 2.66 5.68
CA LYS A 4 14.74 2.27 4.65
C LYS A 4 14.44 0.90 4.05
N GLY A 5 14.00 -0.04 4.87
CA GLY A 5 13.61 -1.35 4.35
C GLY A 5 12.43 -1.28 3.40
N CYS A 6 11.44 -0.47 3.74
CA CYS A 6 10.26 -0.28 2.90
C CYS A 6 10.60 0.45 1.61
N GLU A 7 11.45 1.46 1.68
CA GLU A 7 11.90 2.19 0.48
C GLU A 7 12.65 1.27 -0.47
N LYS A 8 13.49 0.41 0.07
CA LYS A 8 14.25 -0.53 -0.75
C LYS A 8 13.32 -1.51 -1.45
N LEU A 9 12.31 -2.00 -0.75
CA LEU A 9 11.33 -2.89 -1.32
C LEU A 9 10.58 -2.22 -2.47
N ILE A 10 10.15 -0.99 -2.28
CA ILE A 10 9.45 -0.24 -3.32
C ILE A 10 10.33 -0.08 -4.54
N LYS A 11 11.59 0.25 -4.37
CA LYS A 11 12.52 0.41 -5.49
C LYS A 11 12.67 -0.90 -6.25
N GLN A 12 12.76 -2.02 -5.55
CA GLN A 12 12.86 -3.32 -6.20
C GLN A 12 11.61 -3.65 -6.99
N LEU A 13 10.45 -3.39 -6.43
CA LEU A 13 9.19 -3.65 -7.10
C LEU A 13 9.02 -2.79 -8.34
N LYS A 14 9.40 -1.53 -8.28
CA LYS A 14 9.34 -0.65 -9.44
C LYS A 14 10.28 -1.14 -10.54
N ARG A 15 11.43 -1.66 -10.15
CA ARG A 15 12.40 -2.20 -11.12
C ARG A 15 11.86 -3.43 -11.82
N LEU A 16 11.16 -4.29 -11.07
CA LEU A 16 10.61 -5.52 -11.60
C LEU A 16 9.35 -5.31 -12.42
N ASN A 17 8.74 -4.15 -12.33
CA ASN A 17 7.48 -3.86 -13.01
C ASN A 17 7.61 -2.60 -13.87
N PRO A 18 8.31 -2.71 -15.02
CA PRO A 18 8.58 -1.53 -15.85
C PRO A 18 7.36 -0.97 -16.57
N ASN A 19 6.20 -1.59 -16.45
CA ASN A 19 4.99 -1.15 -17.14
C ASN A 19 4.28 0.00 -16.43
N ASN A 20 4.96 0.68 -15.54
CA ASN A 20 4.49 1.93 -14.95
C ASN A 20 3.30 1.82 -14.01
N LYS A 21 3.08 0.68 -13.42
CA LYS A 21 2.16 0.61 -12.30
C LYS A 21 2.78 1.36 -11.14
N ILE A 22 2.04 2.31 -10.60
CA ILE A 22 2.55 3.16 -9.53
C ILE A 22 2.33 2.43 -8.21
N ILE A 23 3.42 2.23 -7.49
CA ILE A 23 3.41 1.52 -6.21
C ILE A 23 3.69 2.54 -5.12
N TYR A 24 2.86 2.54 -4.08
CA TYR A 24 2.97 3.47 -2.97
C TYR A 24 3.09 2.73 -1.66
N LEU A 25 3.75 3.38 -0.72
CA LEU A 25 3.72 2.96 0.68
C LEU A 25 2.72 3.86 1.39
N ALA A 26 1.79 3.26 2.09
CA ALA A 26 0.69 4.00 2.73
C ALA A 26 0.43 3.43 4.12
N THR A 27 -0.36 4.17 4.90
CA THR A 27 -0.67 3.76 6.28
C THR A 27 -2.17 3.59 6.42
N MET A 28 -2.58 2.54 7.11
CA MET A 28 -3.99 2.33 7.40
C MET A 28 -4.48 3.41 8.34
N LYS A 29 -5.45 4.18 7.90
CA LYS A 29 -6.09 5.21 8.71
C LYS A 29 -7.11 4.57 9.66
N THR A 30 -7.84 3.60 9.15
CA THR A 30 -8.74 2.75 9.92
C THR A 30 -8.57 1.32 9.40
N ASP A 31 -9.39 0.40 9.89
CA ASP A 31 -9.36 -0.97 9.39
C ASP A 31 -9.77 -1.05 7.91
N TYR A 32 -10.41 -0.02 7.37
CA TYR A 32 -10.99 -0.03 6.04
C TYR A 32 -10.57 1.14 5.16
N SER A 33 -9.70 2.01 5.64
CA SER A 33 -9.27 3.16 4.85
C SER A 33 -7.78 3.35 4.96
N VAL A 34 -7.21 3.97 3.95
CA VAL A 34 -5.77 4.15 3.82
C VAL A 34 -5.47 5.62 3.64
N SER A 35 -4.44 6.08 4.33
CA SER A 35 -3.91 7.42 4.16
C SER A 35 -2.68 7.37 3.26
N LEU A 36 -2.73 8.08 2.15
CA LEU A 36 -1.63 8.20 1.21
C LEU A 36 -1.31 9.67 1.05
N GLY A 37 -0.41 10.18 1.91
CA GLY A 37 -0.17 11.60 1.98
C GLY A 37 -1.44 12.32 2.41
N GLU A 38 -1.90 13.25 1.60
CA GLU A 38 -3.14 13.99 1.89
C GLU A 38 -4.37 13.27 1.35
N LEU A 39 -4.20 12.24 0.57
CA LEU A 39 -5.29 11.49 -0.03
C LEU A 39 -5.74 10.40 0.93
N VAL A 40 -7.04 10.28 1.11
CA VAL A 40 -7.62 9.20 1.90
C VAL A 40 -8.41 8.31 0.95
N LEU A 41 -8.08 7.03 0.95
CA LEU A 41 -8.75 6.03 0.14
C LEU A 41 -9.70 5.27 1.04
N GLU A 42 -10.98 5.31 0.70
CA GLU A 42 -11.99 4.63 1.47
C GLU A 42 -12.20 3.20 0.97
N ARG A 43 -13.01 2.45 1.70
CA ARG A 43 -13.25 1.05 1.42
C ARG A 43 -13.63 0.78 -0.03
N GLU A 44 -14.50 1.60 -0.60
CA GLU A 44 -14.96 1.41 -1.97
C GLU A 44 -13.90 1.70 -3.02
N ASP A 45 -12.83 2.37 -2.62
CA ASP A 45 -11.71 2.68 -3.51
C ASP A 45 -10.62 1.61 -3.45
N LEU A 46 -10.78 0.61 -2.59
CA LEU A 46 -9.72 -0.33 -2.27
C LEU A 46 -10.11 -1.76 -2.63
N MET A 47 -9.13 -2.49 -3.13
CA MET A 47 -9.16 -3.94 -3.21
C MET A 47 -8.09 -4.46 -2.26
N ILE A 48 -8.20 -5.72 -1.87
CA ILE A 48 -7.24 -6.30 -0.93
C ILE A 48 -6.83 -7.69 -1.41
N GLY A 49 -5.56 -7.98 -1.28
CA GLY A 49 -5.06 -9.32 -1.57
C GLY A 49 -5.67 -10.34 -0.63
N THR A 50 -6.06 -11.49 -1.16
CA THR A 50 -6.77 -12.49 -0.37
C THR A 50 -5.96 -13.08 0.77
N ASN A 51 -4.65 -12.93 0.72
CA ASN A 51 -3.76 -13.40 1.78
C ASN A 51 -3.60 -12.41 2.92
N ILE A 52 -4.16 -11.21 2.78
CA ILE A 52 -4.00 -10.17 3.78
C ILE A 52 -5.22 -10.18 4.68
N THR A 53 -4.99 -10.32 5.98
CA THR A 53 -6.05 -10.34 6.96
C THR A 53 -5.69 -9.44 8.13
N ASN A 54 -6.71 -9.02 8.87
CA ASN A 54 -6.52 -8.31 10.14
C ASN A 54 -5.75 -7.00 10.02
N LEU A 55 -6.02 -6.25 8.96
CA LEU A 55 -5.46 -4.91 8.85
C LEU A 55 -6.02 -4.02 9.95
N LYS A 56 -5.16 -3.23 10.53
CA LYS A 56 -5.51 -2.37 11.66
C LYS A 56 -4.98 -0.97 11.43
N GLN A 57 -5.60 -0.01 12.09
CA GLN A 57 -5.11 1.35 12.10
C GLN A 57 -3.63 1.39 12.45
N GLY A 58 -2.85 2.12 11.68
CA GLY A 58 -1.42 2.25 11.87
C GLY A 58 -0.57 1.27 11.10
N ASP A 59 -1.16 0.21 10.54
CA ASP A 59 -0.40 -0.73 9.72
C ASP A 59 0.10 -0.03 8.45
N VAL A 60 1.33 -0.33 8.08
CA VAL A 60 1.91 0.16 6.84
C VAL A 60 1.68 -0.86 5.76
N VAL A 61 1.17 -0.40 4.63
CA VAL A 61 0.80 -1.30 3.54
C VAL A 61 1.40 -0.80 2.23
N LEU A 62 1.62 -1.75 1.34
CA LEU A 62 2.06 -1.49 -0.01
C LEU A 62 0.83 -1.50 -0.89
N ILE A 63 0.58 -0.44 -1.62
CA ILE A 63 -0.57 -0.35 -2.49
C ILE A 63 -0.15 -0.05 -3.91
N ILE A 64 -0.98 -0.48 -4.84
CA ILE A 64 -0.74 -0.26 -6.25
C ILE A 64 -1.97 0.41 -6.85
N LYS A 65 -1.75 1.41 -7.68
CA LYS A 65 -2.84 2.09 -8.36
C LYS A 65 -3.27 1.24 -9.56
N ILE A 66 -4.52 0.81 -9.54
CA ILE A 66 -5.08 0.02 -10.64
C ILE A 66 -5.60 0.95 -11.74
N ASN A 67 -6.39 1.94 -11.35
CA ASN A 67 -6.89 2.97 -12.25
C ASN A 67 -7.21 4.21 -11.44
N GLU A 68 -7.87 5.20 -12.02
CA GLU A 68 -8.14 6.45 -11.35
C GLU A 68 -9.05 6.30 -10.12
N GLU A 69 -9.82 5.21 -10.06
CA GLU A 69 -10.79 5.00 -9.00
C GLU A 69 -10.46 3.85 -8.06
N LYS A 70 -9.48 3.01 -8.40
CA LYS A 70 -9.19 1.81 -7.63
C LYS A 70 -7.72 1.65 -7.32
N TYR A 71 -7.47 1.26 -6.09
CA TYR A 71 -6.14 0.89 -5.60
C TYR A 71 -6.24 -0.49 -4.98
N ALA A 72 -5.15 -1.23 -5.00
CA ALA A 72 -5.11 -2.55 -4.38
C ALA A 72 -4.05 -2.57 -3.28
N ILE A 73 -4.44 -3.06 -2.11
CA ILE A 73 -3.49 -3.34 -1.04
C ILE A 73 -2.89 -4.71 -1.35
N ILE A 74 -1.60 -4.76 -1.62
CA ILE A 74 -0.96 -5.99 -2.06
C ILE A 74 -0.11 -6.64 -0.97
N GLU A 75 0.26 -5.89 0.07
CA GLU A 75 1.08 -6.43 1.12
C GLU A 75 1.03 -5.53 2.34
N ARG A 76 1.12 -6.15 3.52
CA ARG A 76 1.38 -5.42 4.75
C ARG A 76 2.86 -5.56 5.05
N VAL A 77 3.53 -4.44 5.31
CA VAL A 77 4.98 -4.43 5.47
C VAL A 77 5.37 -3.84 6.82
N ARG A 78 6.54 -4.22 7.28
CA ARG A 78 7.10 -3.68 8.51
C ARG A 78 8.62 -3.79 8.45
N ASP A 79 9.29 -2.96 9.22
CA ASP A 79 10.72 -3.08 9.38
C ASP A 79 11.04 -4.32 10.22
N LEU A 80 12.20 -4.88 9.98
CA LEU A 80 12.67 -6.01 10.77
C LEU A 80 13.01 -5.61 12.19
#